data_7122e28ea1dc1e48009b98c9baf85285
#
_entry.id   7122e28ea1dc1e48009b98c9baf85285
#
_cell.length_a   1.000
_cell.length_b   1.000
_cell.length_c   1.000
_cell.angle_alpha   90.00
_cell.angle_beta   90.00
_cell.angle_gamma   90.00
#
_symmetry.space_group_name_H-M   'P 1'
#
loop_
_entity.id
_entity.type
_entity.pdbx_description
1 polymer ?
#
loop_
_entity_poly.entity_id
_entity_poly.type
_entity_poly.pdbx_seq_one_letter_code
_entity_poly.pdbx_strand_id
1 'polypeptide(L)'
;WEQRKLGDIADIVGGGTPSTGNQSYWDGDIDWYAPAEIADQIYANSSQKKITGLGYENSSAKMLPPGTVLFTSRAGIGKTAILTRKGCTNQGFQSIVPHRGELDSYFIFSRTEELKRYGELVGAGSTFVEVSGKQMAVMELMMPPTMREQQTIGGFFQQLDHLITLHQRQPFLHSTPEI
;
A
#
# COMPACT_ATOMS: atom_id res chain seq x y z
N TRP A 1 -14.35 -20.10 5.21
CA TRP A 1 -14.06 -18.79 4.61
C TRP A 1 -15.33 -18.26 3.97
N GLU A 2 -15.54 -16.97 4.08
CA GLU A 2 -16.71 -16.26 3.56
C GLU A 2 -16.33 -15.17 2.56
N GLN A 3 -17.21 -14.89 1.63
CA GLN A 3 -17.00 -13.82 0.65
C GLN A 3 -17.40 -12.48 1.27
N ARG A 4 -16.48 -11.52 1.25
CA ARG A 4 -16.68 -10.15 1.76
C ARG A 4 -16.24 -9.13 0.72
N LYS A 5 -16.93 -8.01 0.63
CA LYS A 5 -16.44 -6.87 -0.17
C LYS A 5 -15.35 -6.14 0.59
N LEU A 6 -14.32 -5.68 -0.13
CA LEU A 6 -13.21 -4.94 0.47
C LEU A 6 -13.71 -3.69 1.21
N GLY A 7 -14.68 -2.97 0.66
CA GLY A 7 -15.27 -1.79 1.30
C GLY A 7 -16.10 -2.06 2.56
N ASP A 8 -16.44 -3.33 2.85
CA ASP A 8 -17.12 -3.70 4.09
C ASP A 8 -16.14 -3.86 5.27
N ILE A 9 -14.84 -4.05 4.97
CA ILE A 9 -13.78 -4.37 5.94
C ILE A 9 -12.64 -3.35 5.96
N ALA A 10 -12.65 -2.38 5.05
CA ALA A 10 -11.66 -1.31 4.95
C ALA A 10 -12.25 -0.07 4.30
N ASP A 11 -11.73 1.10 4.64
CA ASP A 11 -11.95 2.32 3.86
C ASP A 11 -10.97 2.38 2.69
N ILE A 12 -11.47 2.74 1.50
CA ILE A 12 -10.62 2.97 0.34
C ILE A 12 -10.43 4.47 0.17
N VAL A 13 -9.20 4.93 0.36
CA VAL A 13 -8.86 6.34 0.46
C VAL A 13 -7.92 6.75 -0.67
N GLY A 14 -8.39 7.65 -1.54
CA GLY A 14 -7.57 8.31 -2.54
C GLY A 14 -6.68 9.39 -1.92
N GLY A 15 -5.60 9.72 -2.62
CA GLY A 15 -4.69 10.78 -2.20
C GLY A 15 -4.91 12.11 -2.92
N GLY A 16 -4.05 13.08 -2.62
CA GLY A 16 -4.06 14.41 -3.22
C GLY A 16 -2.67 15.04 -3.21
N THR A 17 -2.51 16.06 -4.05
CA THR A 17 -1.23 16.76 -4.23
C THR A 17 -1.43 18.24 -3.92
N PRO A 18 -0.68 18.82 -2.97
CA PRO A 18 -0.62 20.28 -2.79
C PRO A 18 -0.12 20.97 -4.05
N SER A 19 -0.49 22.23 -4.25
CA SER A 19 0.01 23.02 -5.38
C SER A 19 1.53 22.98 -5.43
N THR A 20 2.08 22.47 -6.54
CA THR A 20 3.54 22.36 -6.75
C THR A 20 4.21 23.72 -6.97
N GLY A 21 3.44 24.75 -7.33
CA GLY A 21 3.93 26.13 -7.51
C GLY A 21 4.10 26.88 -6.20
N ASN A 22 3.62 26.35 -5.07
CA ASN A 22 3.76 27.00 -3.77
C ASN A 22 4.79 26.24 -2.90
N GLN A 23 6.00 26.80 -2.79
CA GLN A 23 7.08 26.19 -2.02
C GLN A 23 6.76 26.04 -0.53
N SER A 24 5.88 26.90 0.06
CA SER A 24 5.51 26.81 1.46
C SER A 24 4.70 25.55 1.81
N TYR A 25 4.23 24.80 0.82
CA TYR A 25 3.49 23.55 1.01
C TYR A 25 4.39 22.31 1.09
N TRP A 26 5.67 22.46 0.75
CA TRP A 26 6.64 21.37 0.61
C TRP A 26 7.76 21.44 1.65
N ASP A 27 8.55 20.38 1.72
CA ASP A 27 9.72 20.23 2.59
C ASP A 27 9.41 20.36 4.11
N GLY A 28 8.20 19.94 4.51
CA GLY A 28 7.77 19.85 5.90
C GLY A 28 8.12 18.52 6.56
N ASP A 29 7.29 18.08 7.47
CA ASP A 29 7.47 16.89 8.32
C ASP A 29 6.44 15.77 8.04
N ILE A 30 5.44 16.03 7.20
CA ILE A 30 4.40 15.06 6.84
C ILE A 30 4.88 14.25 5.62
N ASP A 31 5.00 12.94 5.78
CA ASP A 31 5.32 12.04 4.68
C ASP A 31 4.25 12.11 3.58
N TRP A 32 4.70 12.24 2.33
CA TRP A 32 3.84 12.28 1.15
C TRP A 32 4.40 11.41 0.04
N TYR A 33 3.74 10.28 -0.19
CA TYR A 33 4.21 9.23 -1.09
C TYR A 33 3.70 9.43 -2.52
N ALA A 34 4.58 9.18 -3.49
CA ALA A 34 4.23 9.04 -4.90
C ALA A 34 4.38 7.56 -5.35
N PRO A 35 3.66 7.09 -6.39
CA PRO A 35 3.74 5.70 -6.84
C PRO A 35 5.14 5.22 -7.21
N ALA A 36 6.01 6.12 -7.68
CA ALA A 36 7.39 5.80 -8.02
C ALA A 36 8.25 5.39 -6.79
N GLU A 37 7.81 5.76 -5.58
CA GLU A 37 8.49 5.40 -4.34
C GLU A 37 8.12 4.00 -3.85
N ILE A 38 7.05 3.41 -4.39
CA ILE A 38 6.62 2.06 -4.04
C ILE A 38 7.25 1.07 -5.03
N ALA A 39 8.22 0.32 -4.51
CA ALA A 39 8.92 -0.74 -5.23
C ALA A 39 8.62 -2.09 -4.57
N ASP A 40 9.64 -2.90 -4.32
CA ASP A 40 9.49 -4.24 -3.73
C ASP A 40 9.61 -4.24 -2.19
N GLN A 41 9.42 -3.06 -1.56
CA GLN A 41 9.44 -2.97 -0.09
C GLN A 41 8.09 -3.42 0.52
N ILE A 42 8.18 -4.06 1.67
CA ILE A 42 7.01 -4.43 2.47
C ILE A 42 6.48 -3.21 3.24
N TYR A 43 7.37 -2.40 3.79
CA TYR A 43 7.04 -1.27 4.65
C TYR A 43 7.45 0.06 4.05
N ALA A 44 6.55 1.04 4.14
CA ALA A 44 6.81 2.43 3.82
C ALA A 44 7.11 3.19 5.13
N ASN A 45 8.39 3.45 5.39
CA ASN A 45 8.86 4.05 6.64
C ASN A 45 8.99 5.58 6.57
N SER A 46 9.34 6.10 5.41
CA SER A 46 9.48 7.54 5.14
C SER A 46 9.40 7.79 3.64
N SER A 47 8.79 8.90 3.25
CA SER A 47 8.73 9.36 1.86
C SER A 47 9.95 10.20 1.50
N GLN A 48 10.26 10.26 0.20
CA GLN A 48 11.30 11.15 -0.32
C GLN A 48 10.86 12.62 -0.26
N LYS A 49 9.61 12.89 -0.62
CA LYS A 49 9.01 14.22 -0.54
C LYS A 49 8.12 14.30 0.70
N LYS A 50 8.13 15.47 1.31
CA LYS A 50 7.27 15.77 2.45
C LYS A 50 6.47 17.02 2.18
N ILE A 51 5.33 17.13 2.84
CA ILE A 51 4.49 18.33 2.81
C ILE A 51 4.44 18.96 4.19
N THR A 52 4.17 20.27 4.21
CA THR A 52 3.93 21.01 5.45
C THR A 52 2.50 20.82 5.93
N GLY A 53 2.21 21.18 7.18
CA GLY A 53 0.83 21.29 7.68
C GLY A 53 -0.02 22.20 6.80
N LEU A 54 0.54 23.33 6.35
CA LEU A 54 -0.12 24.25 5.43
C LEU A 54 -0.44 23.60 4.07
N GLY A 55 0.49 22.82 3.52
CA GLY A 55 0.27 22.05 2.29
C GLY A 55 -0.81 21.00 2.45
N TYR A 56 -0.85 20.33 3.60
CA TYR A 56 -1.92 19.39 3.93
C TYR A 56 -3.30 20.06 3.97
N GLU A 57 -3.43 21.17 4.72
CA GLU A 57 -4.70 21.90 4.89
C GLU A 57 -5.22 22.52 3.58
N ASN A 58 -4.32 22.89 2.66
CA ASN A 58 -4.67 23.51 1.37
C ASN A 58 -4.64 22.54 0.20
N SER A 59 -4.86 21.25 0.46
CA SER A 59 -4.90 20.21 -0.60
C SER A 59 -5.99 19.17 -0.32
N SER A 60 -6.20 18.29 -1.29
CA SER A 60 -7.08 17.12 -1.13
C SER A 60 -6.36 15.90 -0.50
N ALA A 61 -5.12 16.06 -0.05
CA ALA A 61 -4.38 15.01 0.64
C ALA A 61 -5.14 14.53 1.88
N LYS A 62 -5.06 13.23 2.15
CA LYS A 62 -5.70 12.60 3.30
C LYS A 62 -4.64 11.99 4.20
N MET A 63 -4.76 12.21 5.50
CA MET A 63 -3.88 11.59 6.49
C MET A 63 -4.29 10.13 6.67
N LEU A 64 -3.35 9.22 6.41
CA LEU A 64 -3.53 7.79 6.54
C LEU A 64 -2.85 7.30 7.82
N PRO A 65 -3.48 6.43 8.62
CA PRO A 65 -2.89 5.89 9.83
C PRO A 65 -1.83 4.82 9.54
N PRO A 66 -0.97 4.49 10.52
CA PRO A 66 -0.13 3.29 10.45
C PRO A 66 -0.97 2.04 10.22
N GLY A 67 -0.42 1.06 9.50
CA GLY A 67 -1.13 -0.16 9.12
C GLY A 67 -1.95 -0.03 7.84
N THR A 68 -2.09 1.17 7.27
CA THR A 68 -2.68 1.34 5.94
C THR A 68 -1.84 0.61 4.89
N VAL A 69 -2.49 -0.14 4.01
CA VAL A 69 -1.84 -0.73 2.85
C VAL A 69 -1.99 0.23 1.67
N LEU A 70 -0.89 0.87 1.28
CA LEU A 70 -0.83 1.68 0.09
C LEU A 70 -1.03 0.78 -1.14
N PHE A 71 -1.84 1.21 -2.09
CA PHE A 71 -2.07 0.49 -3.34
C PHE A 71 -2.03 1.49 -4.50
N THR A 72 -1.11 1.30 -5.45
CA THR A 72 -1.02 2.15 -6.63
C THR A 72 -2.18 1.86 -7.58
N SER A 73 -2.95 2.89 -7.92
CA SER A 73 -4.18 2.79 -8.72
C SER A 73 -4.00 3.12 -10.20
N ARG A 74 -2.84 3.68 -10.57
CA ARG A 74 -2.46 4.05 -11.94
C ARG A 74 -0.94 4.04 -12.12
N ALA A 75 -0.44 4.15 -13.36
CA ALA A 75 0.99 4.17 -13.69
C ALA A 75 1.76 2.99 -13.08
N GLY A 76 1.23 1.78 -13.25
CA GLY A 76 1.73 0.55 -12.62
C GLY A 76 0.82 0.13 -11.46
N ILE A 77 -0.42 -0.27 -11.79
CA ILE A 77 -1.43 -0.72 -10.83
C ILE A 77 -0.89 -1.90 -10.01
N GLY A 78 -1.16 -1.87 -8.70
CA GLY A 78 -1.01 -3.03 -7.83
C GLY A 78 0.30 -3.12 -7.08
N LYS A 79 1.15 -2.08 -7.07
CA LYS A 79 2.24 -2.00 -6.11
C LYS A 79 1.69 -1.66 -4.73
N THR A 80 2.19 -2.34 -3.71
CA THR A 80 1.72 -2.18 -2.33
C THR A 80 2.87 -1.99 -1.36
N ALA A 81 2.57 -1.31 -0.25
CA ALA A 81 3.43 -1.24 0.93
C ALA A 81 2.58 -0.92 2.17
N ILE A 82 3.00 -1.36 3.34
CA ILE A 82 2.33 -1.08 4.61
C ILE A 82 2.94 0.17 5.23
N LEU A 83 2.12 1.19 5.54
CA LEU A 83 2.57 2.37 6.28
C LEU A 83 2.96 2.00 7.71
N THR A 84 4.16 2.38 8.13
CA THR A 84 4.61 2.22 9.52
C THR A 84 4.28 3.40 10.41
N ARG A 85 4.03 4.55 9.81
CA ARG A 85 3.64 5.80 10.49
C ARG A 85 2.66 6.59 9.64
N LYS A 86 2.05 7.62 10.21
CA LYS A 86 1.10 8.50 9.50
C LYS A 86 1.75 9.12 8.27
N GLY A 87 0.99 9.23 7.18
CA GLY A 87 1.44 9.87 5.95
C GLY A 87 0.31 10.12 4.99
N CYS A 88 0.61 10.82 3.93
CA CYS A 88 -0.30 11.13 2.82
C CYS A 88 0.20 10.50 1.53
N THR A 89 -0.65 10.43 0.53
CA THR A 89 -0.30 9.98 -0.82
C THR A 89 -0.76 10.98 -1.87
N ASN A 90 -0.17 10.93 -3.05
CA ASN A 90 -0.74 11.61 -4.20
C ASN A 90 -1.97 10.88 -4.72
N GLN A 91 -2.63 11.42 -5.76
CA GLN A 91 -3.84 10.85 -6.37
C GLN A 91 -3.61 9.54 -7.15
N GLY A 92 -2.40 9.05 -7.24
CA GLY A 92 -2.06 7.76 -7.88
C GLY A 92 -2.28 6.54 -6.99
N PHE A 93 -2.91 6.73 -5.83
CA PHE A 93 -3.21 5.65 -4.89
C PHE A 93 -4.70 5.52 -4.60
N GLN A 94 -5.10 4.29 -4.32
CA GLN A 94 -6.34 3.93 -3.62
C GLN A 94 -5.93 3.11 -2.40
N SER A 95 -5.60 3.79 -1.31
CA SER A 95 -5.05 3.18 -0.10
C SER A 95 -6.13 2.44 0.68
N ILE A 96 -5.79 1.25 1.17
CA ILE A 96 -6.68 0.38 1.95
C ILE A 96 -6.41 0.63 3.43
N VAL A 97 -7.37 1.24 4.13
CA VAL A 97 -7.32 1.50 5.57
C VAL A 97 -8.13 0.43 6.28
N PRO A 98 -7.52 -0.59 6.89
CA PRO A 98 -8.25 -1.70 7.52
C PRO A 98 -9.17 -1.22 8.64
N HIS A 99 -10.41 -1.70 8.66
CA HIS A 99 -11.29 -1.53 9.82
C HIS A 99 -10.78 -2.38 10.98
N ARG A 100 -10.70 -1.75 12.15
CA ARG A 100 -10.20 -2.42 13.35
C ARG A 100 -11.07 -3.63 13.72
N GLY A 101 -10.44 -4.79 13.81
CA GLY A 101 -11.13 -6.04 14.16
C GLY A 101 -11.77 -6.75 12.97
N GLU A 102 -11.71 -6.18 11.75
CA GLU A 102 -12.30 -6.75 10.53
C GLU A 102 -11.23 -7.20 9.52
N LEU A 103 -10.13 -6.45 9.42
CA LEU A 103 -9.07 -6.73 8.46
C LEU A 103 -7.69 -6.57 9.10
N ASP A 104 -6.82 -7.56 8.90
CA ASP A 104 -5.41 -7.51 9.26
C ASP A 104 -4.57 -6.93 8.11
N SER A 105 -3.68 -5.98 8.42
CA SER A 105 -2.86 -5.28 7.43
C SER A 105 -1.92 -6.22 6.66
N TYR A 106 -1.29 -7.17 7.36
CA TYR A 106 -0.37 -8.08 6.68
C TYR A 106 -1.09 -9.15 5.89
N PHE A 107 -2.25 -9.59 6.37
CA PHE A 107 -3.11 -10.51 5.63
C PHE A 107 -3.51 -9.92 4.27
N ILE A 108 -4.04 -8.68 4.23
CA ILE A 108 -4.41 -8.06 2.95
C ILE A 108 -3.18 -7.73 2.09
N PHE A 109 -2.07 -7.33 2.68
CA PHE A 109 -0.80 -7.15 1.97
C PHE A 109 -0.32 -8.45 1.32
N SER A 110 -0.42 -9.60 1.98
CA SER A 110 -0.04 -10.90 1.41
C SER A 110 -0.87 -11.28 0.17
N ARG A 111 -1.99 -10.60 -0.08
CA ARG A 111 -2.87 -10.82 -1.24
C ARG A 111 -2.66 -9.77 -2.34
N THR A 112 -1.52 -9.10 -2.36
CA THR A 112 -1.15 -8.08 -3.35
C THR A 112 -1.40 -8.52 -4.79
N GLU A 113 -1.04 -9.75 -5.16
CA GLU A 113 -1.24 -10.25 -6.52
C GLU A 113 -2.73 -10.36 -6.91
N GLU A 114 -3.59 -10.68 -5.95
CA GLU A 114 -5.04 -10.74 -6.19
C GLU A 114 -5.62 -9.32 -6.35
N LEU A 115 -5.21 -8.39 -5.48
CA LEU A 115 -5.57 -6.98 -5.58
C LEU A 115 -5.13 -6.38 -6.92
N LYS A 116 -3.90 -6.69 -7.34
CA LYS A 116 -3.32 -6.25 -8.61
C LYS A 116 -4.11 -6.75 -9.80
N ARG A 117 -4.35 -8.07 -9.89
CA ARG A 117 -5.13 -8.67 -10.99
C ARG A 117 -6.52 -8.06 -11.10
N TYR A 118 -7.18 -7.86 -9.97
CA TYR A 118 -8.47 -7.21 -9.94
C TYR A 118 -8.38 -5.76 -10.44
N GLY A 119 -7.44 -4.97 -9.91
CA GLY A 119 -7.25 -3.57 -10.29
C GLY A 119 -6.93 -3.41 -11.77
N GLU A 120 -6.06 -4.25 -12.33
CA GLU A 120 -5.73 -4.27 -13.76
C GLU A 120 -6.95 -4.62 -14.61
N LEU A 121 -7.74 -5.63 -14.20
CA LEU A 121 -8.93 -6.06 -14.93
C LEU A 121 -9.99 -4.94 -15.01
N VAL A 122 -10.33 -4.31 -13.87
CA VAL A 122 -11.38 -3.29 -13.83
C VAL A 122 -10.89 -1.92 -14.31
N GLY A 123 -9.59 -1.66 -14.24
CA GLY A 123 -8.97 -0.43 -14.74
C GLY A 123 -8.80 -0.38 -16.27
N ALA A 124 -8.74 -1.53 -16.93
CA ALA A 124 -8.50 -1.65 -18.37
C ALA A 124 -9.62 -1.07 -19.24
N GLY A 125 -10.80 -0.81 -18.68
CA GLY A 125 -11.97 -0.30 -19.42
C GLY A 125 -12.02 1.22 -19.59
N SER A 126 -11.04 1.97 -19.07
CA SER A 126 -10.99 3.44 -19.15
C SER A 126 -9.94 3.93 -20.16
N THR A 127 -10.12 5.15 -20.69
CA THR A 127 -9.14 5.82 -21.58
C THR A 127 -7.76 5.97 -20.91
N PHE A 128 -7.75 6.08 -19.58
CA PHE A 128 -6.56 6.01 -18.76
C PHE A 128 -6.70 4.79 -17.85
N VAL A 129 -5.74 3.87 -17.90
CA VAL A 129 -5.75 2.67 -17.06
C VAL A 129 -5.61 3.09 -15.58
N GLU A 130 -6.75 3.14 -14.91
CA GLU A 130 -6.84 3.54 -13.49
C GLU A 130 -8.00 2.81 -12.83
N VAL A 131 -7.78 2.31 -11.60
CA VAL A 131 -8.83 1.75 -10.77
C VAL A 131 -9.29 2.77 -9.73
N SER A 132 -10.59 3.02 -9.68
CA SER A 132 -11.20 3.95 -8.72
C SER A 132 -11.41 3.31 -7.34
N GLY A 133 -11.55 4.16 -6.31
CA GLY A 133 -11.89 3.68 -4.97
C GLY A 133 -13.23 2.93 -4.91
N LYS A 134 -14.21 3.33 -5.72
CA LYS A 134 -15.49 2.62 -5.82
C LYS A 134 -15.35 1.21 -6.41
N GLN A 135 -14.50 1.05 -7.42
CA GLN A 135 -14.20 -0.26 -7.99
C GLN A 135 -13.45 -1.13 -6.98
N MET A 136 -12.47 -0.58 -6.27
CA MET A 136 -11.77 -1.33 -5.21
C MET A 136 -12.71 -1.73 -4.08
N ALA A 137 -13.63 -0.86 -3.66
CA ALA A 137 -14.55 -1.15 -2.55
C ALA A 137 -15.50 -2.32 -2.84
N VAL A 138 -15.88 -2.56 -4.09
CA VAL A 138 -16.75 -3.69 -4.46
C VAL A 138 -16.00 -4.97 -4.80
N MET A 139 -14.67 -4.97 -4.72
CA MET A 139 -13.88 -6.18 -4.88
C MET A 139 -14.28 -7.22 -3.84
N GLU A 140 -14.59 -8.42 -4.30
CA GLU A 140 -14.94 -9.55 -3.46
C GLU A 140 -13.71 -10.38 -3.11
N LEU A 141 -13.54 -10.65 -1.83
CA LEU A 141 -12.42 -11.40 -1.27
C LEU A 141 -12.95 -12.58 -0.45
N MET A 142 -12.33 -13.74 -0.59
CA MET A 142 -12.54 -14.86 0.33
C MET A 142 -11.77 -14.59 1.62
N MET A 143 -12.48 -14.41 2.72
CA MET A 143 -11.93 -14.02 4.01
C MET A 143 -12.02 -15.14 5.04
N PRO A 144 -10.97 -15.34 5.85
CA PRO A 144 -11.07 -16.17 7.04
C PRO A 144 -12.17 -15.64 7.99
N PRO A 145 -12.90 -16.51 8.70
CA PRO A 145 -14.01 -16.09 9.54
C PRO A 145 -13.58 -15.32 10.79
N THR A 146 -12.31 -15.36 11.16
CA THR A 146 -11.80 -14.71 12.38
C THR A 146 -10.55 -13.89 12.14
N MET A 147 -10.40 -12.78 12.88
CA MET A 147 -9.17 -12.00 12.92
C MET A 147 -7.94 -12.82 13.32
N ARG A 148 -8.13 -13.78 14.23
CA ARG A 148 -7.04 -14.66 14.67
C ARG A 148 -6.49 -15.48 13.50
N GLU A 149 -7.35 -15.98 12.62
CA GLU A 149 -6.91 -16.72 11.42
C GLU A 149 -6.22 -15.79 10.43
N GLN A 150 -6.76 -14.59 10.19
CA GLN A 150 -6.09 -13.58 9.34
C GLN A 150 -4.69 -13.27 9.87
N GLN A 151 -4.55 -13.00 11.17
CA GLN A 151 -3.27 -12.71 11.82
C GLN A 151 -2.31 -13.90 11.75
N THR A 152 -2.81 -15.13 11.89
CA THR A 152 -1.97 -16.34 11.76
C THR A 152 -1.43 -16.47 10.34
N ILE A 153 -2.26 -16.27 9.32
CA ILE A 153 -1.87 -16.34 7.92
C ILE A 153 -0.91 -15.19 7.58
N GLY A 154 -1.28 -13.94 7.95
CA GLY A 154 -0.43 -12.76 7.75
C GLY A 154 0.93 -12.91 8.41
N GLY A 155 0.97 -13.38 9.67
CA GLY A 155 2.21 -13.64 10.40
C GLY A 155 3.07 -14.73 9.76
N PHE A 156 2.48 -15.76 9.18
CA PHE A 156 3.22 -16.77 8.43
C PHE A 156 3.92 -16.17 7.20
N PHE A 157 3.21 -15.38 6.39
CA PHE A 157 3.81 -14.71 5.24
C PHE A 157 4.86 -13.68 5.68
N GLN A 158 4.63 -12.94 6.76
CA GLN A 158 5.61 -12.00 7.30
C GLN A 158 6.93 -12.70 7.66
N GLN A 159 6.87 -13.89 8.26
CA GLN A 159 8.05 -14.68 8.58
C GLN A 159 8.77 -15.17 7.31
N LEU A 160 8.03 -15.61 6.30
CA LEU A 160 8.61 -16.02 5.01
C LEU A 160 9.31 -14.84 4.32
N ASP A 161 8.68 -13.68 4.25
CA ASP A 161 9.26 -12.47 3.65
C ASP A 161 10.53 -12.04 4.39
N HIS A 162 10.55 -12.16 5.72
CA HIS A 162 11.73 -11.90 6.52
C HIS A 162 12.88 -12.86 6.17
N LEU A 163 12.61 -14.16 6.07
CA LEU A 163 13.61 -15.17 5.70
C LEU A 163 14.15 -14.95 4.29
N ILE A 164 13.29 -14.61 3.32
CA ILE A 164 13.69 -14.28 1.95
C ILE A 164 14.63 -13.07 1.95
N THR A 165 14.27 -12.01 2.68
CA THR A 165 15.08 -10.79 2.79
C THR A 165 16.45 -11.07 3.41
N LEU A 166 16.51 -11.91 4.46
CA LEU A 166 17.77 -12.31 5.08
C LEU A 166 18.65 -13.10 4.10
N HIS A 167 18.06 -14.02 3.35
CA HIS A 167 18.78 -14.83 2.38
C HIS A 167 19.35 -13.98 1.24
N GLN A 168 18.58 -13.01 0.74
CA GLN A 168 19.02 -12.09 -0.31
C GLN A 168 20.16 -11.14 0.13
N ARG A 169 20.28 -10.89 1.44
CA ARG A 169 21.36 -10.04 2.01
C ARG A 169 22.66 -10.79 2.29
N GLN A 170 22.67 -12.12 2.21
CA GLN A 170 23.91 -12.88 2.36
C GLN A 170 24.79 -12.66 1.12
N PRO A 171 26.02 -12.12 1.25
CA PRO A 171 26.92 -12.05 0.10
C PRO A 171 27.22 -13.47 -0.37
N PHE A 172 27.16 -13.69 -1.67
CA PHE A 172 27.68 -14.93 -2.29
C PHE A 172 29.16 -15.03 -1.93
N LEU A 173 29.49 -15.89 -0.98
CA LEU A 173 30.86 -16.33 -0.77
C LEU A 173 31.23 -17.15 -2.01
N HIS A 174 31.79 -16.50 -3.01
CA HIS A 174 32.51 -17.21 -4.07
C HIS A 174 33.72 -17.87 -3.40
N SER A 175 33.57 -19.14 -3.09
CA SER A 175 34.72 -20.01 -2.90
C SER A 175 35.44 -20.11 -4.24
N THR A 176 36.48 -19.31 -4.44
CA THR A 176 37.49 -19.56 -5.45
C THR A 176 38.14 -20.90 -5.10
N PRO A 177 38.14 -21.89 -5.98
CA PRO A 177 38.99 -23.06 -5.78
C PRO A 177 40.43 -22.59 -6.02
N GLU A 178 41.26 -22.66 -4.97
CA GLU A 178 42.70 -22.60 -5.13
C GLU A 178 43.12 -23.80 -5.96
N ILE A 179 43.81 -23.52 -7.08
CA ILE A 179 44.55 -24.50 -7.90
C ILE A 179 45.99 -24.56 -7.37
#